data_1999af8cc97687e0197c1a281447ddf4
#
_entry.id   1999af8cc97687e0197c1a281447ddf4
#
_cell.length_a   1.000
_cell.length_b   1.000
_cell.length_c   1.000
_cell.angle_alpha   90.00
_cell.angle_beta   90.00
_cell.angle_gamma   90.00
#
_symmetry.space_group_name_H-M   'P 1'
#
loop_
_entity.id
_entity.type
_entity.pdbx_description
1 polymer ?
#
loop_
_entity_poly.entity_id
_entity_poly.type
_entity_poly.pdbx_seq_one_letter_code
_entity_poly.pdbx_strand_id
1 'polypeptide(L)'
;MRNLLKTYVTKDWKLKLLSLALAVMLWYTVFQIGEPKKDLTIPVSISHLTRNMVVTKMDPERVFVTVSGRVSLLKDLKDRDITVVVNLNGTKEGEAVFTFSKANVHVPKGIEVVDIRPGTLRLTLDRTIEKSLKVVPKLDKTWRGRYDITQVSPQSVIAEGPRGTLEKLTSIETLPISEELHRNEESVTIGFNVEDIPGTSVRPENVRIKLKKRTGKESPAAVSDVR
;
A
#
# COMPACT_ATOMS: atom_id res chain seq x y z
N MET A 1 -27.69 49.18 55.22
CA MET A 1 -26.94 48.30 54.30
C MET A 1 -27.28 48.50 52.82
N ARG A 2 -28.51 48.86 52.43
CA ARG A 2 -28.90 49.04 51.01
C ARG A 2 -28.16 50.17 50.25
N ASN A 3 -27.72 51.22 50.92
CA ASN A 3 -27.09 52.38 50.26
C ASN A 3 -25.61 52.21 49.98
N LEU A 4 -24.90 51.31 50.67
CA LEU A 4 -23.49 51.01 50.43
C LEU A 4 -23.28 50.22 49.13
N LEU A 5 -24.20 49.31 48.82
CA LEU A 5 -24.14 48.52 47.58
C LEU A 5 -24.37 49.39 46.32
N LYS A 6 -25.28 50.39 46.39
CA LYS A 6 -25.47 51.33 45.29
C LYS A 6 -24.25 52.15 44.97
N THR A 7 -23.56 52.67 45.99
CA THR A 7 -22.36 53.51 45.82
C THR A 7 -21.17 52.68 45.25
N TYR A 8 -21.06 51.41 45.65
CA TYR A 8 -20.01 50.54 45.12
C TYR A 8 -20.27 50.10 43.67
N VAL A 9 -21.51 49.95 43.27
CA VAL A 9 -21.86 49.55 41.91
C VAL A 9 -21.74 50.71 40.91
N THR A 10 -22.12 51.94 41.30
CA THR A 10 -22.10 53.10 40.41
C THR A 10 -20.78 53.86 40.39
N LYS A 11 -19.92 53.67 41.41
CA LYS A 11 -18.55 54.25 41.41
C LYS A 11 -17.71 53.47 40.40
N ASP A 12 -17.06 54.21 39.49
CA ASP A 12 -16.16 53.68 38.46
C ASP A 12 -16.81 52.69 37.48
N TRP A 13 -18.10 52.92 37.14
CA TRP A 13 -18.84 52.04 36.25
C TRP A 13 -18.16 51.85 34.88
N LYS A 14 -17.43 52.87 34.38
CA LYS A 14 -16.67 52.77 33.12
C LYS A 14 -15.56 51.73 33.19
N LEU A 15 -14.83 51.65 34.31
CA LEU A 15 -13.79 50.63 34.51
C LEU A 15 -14.38 49.24 34.66
N LYS A 16 -15.54 49.09 35.29
CA LYS A 16 -16.26 47.83 35.40
C LYS A 16 -16.79 47.35 34.05
N LEU A 17 -17.29 48.27 33.22
CA LEU A 17 -17.74 47.95 31.87
C LEU A 17 -16.58 47.59 30.98
N LEU A 18 -15.43 48.23 31.12
CA LEU A 18 -14.18 47.86 30.42
C LEU A 18 -13.69 46.47 30.85
N SER A 19 -13.68 46.18 32.15
CA SER A 19 -13.28 44.87 32.66
C SER A 19 -14.24 43.75 32.20
N LEU A 20 -15.54 44.02 32.14
CA LEU A 20 -16.52 43.10 31.61
C LEU A 20 -16.30 42.85 30.11
N ALA A 21 -16.08 43.90 29.34
CA ALA A 21 -15.79 43.81 27.92
C ALA A 21 -14.52 42.96 27.66
N LEU A 22 -13.47 43.18 28.43
CA LEU A 22 -12.22 42.40 28.39
C LEU A 22 -12.48 40.92 28.77
N ALA A 23 -13.27 40.69 29.81
CA ALA A 23 -13.61 39.32 30.23
C ALA A 23 -14.40 38.57 29.15
N VAL A 24 -15.39 39.24 28.52
CA VAL A 24 -16.15 38.66 27.40
C VAL A 24 -15.28 38.42 26.18
N MET A 25 -14.37 39.37 25.88
CA MET A 25 -13.43 39.22 24.77
C MET A 25 -12.46 38.04 25.02
N LEU A 26 -11.94 37.91 26.22
CA LEU A 26 -11.08 36.81 26.60
C LEU A 26 -11.82 35.46 26.56
N TRP A 27 -13.04 35.42 27.10
CA TRP A 27 -13.91 34.25 27.05
C TRP A 27 -14.20 33.85 25.62
N TYR A 28 -14.54 34.79 24.74
CA TYR A 28 -14.77 34.56 23.33
C TYR A 28 -13.52 34.01 22.63
N THR A 29 -12.34 34.57 22.92
CA THR A 29 -11.06 34.10 22.37
C THR A 29 -10.74 32.67 22.81
N VAL A 30 -10.97 32.33 24.08
CA VAL A 30 -10.78 30.96 24.60
C VAL A 30 -11.81 30.00 24.01
N PHE A 31 -13.04 30.45 23.81
CA PHE A 31 -14.09 29.64 23.17
C PHE A 31 -13.76 29.30 21.70
N GLN A 32 -13.03 30.18 21.01
CA GLN A 32 -12.57 29.96 19.63
C GLN A 32 -11.36 28.99 19.56
N ILE A 33 -10.71 28.68 20.68
CA ILE A 33 -9.69 27.63 20.72
C ILE A 33 -10.40 26.30 20.58
N GLY A 34 -10.50 25.85 19.32
CA GLY A 34 -11.28 24.69 18.92
C GLY A 34 -10.81 23.38 19.59
N GLU A 35 -11.57 22.35 19.40
CA GLU A 35 -11.27 21.01 19.89
C GLU A 35 -9.86 20.55 19.43
N PRO A 36 -9.14 19.81 20.28
CA PRO A 36 -7.83 19.29 19.93
C PRO A 36 -7.93 18.39 18.70
N LYS A 37 -6.96 18.52 17.79
CA LYS A 37 -6.89 17.79 16.53
C LYS A 37 -5.70 16.83 16.55
N LYS A 38 -5.83 15.71 15.82
CA LYS A 38 -4.77 14.74 15.62
C LYS A 38 -4.73 14.36 14.15
N ASP A 39 -3.54 14.36 13.56
CA ASP A 39 -3.30 13.91 12.20
C ASP A 39 -2.80 12.46 12.22
N LEU A 40 -3.39 11.62 11.38
CA LEU A 40 -3.09 10.20 11.25
C LEU A 40 -2.89 9.86 9.77
N THR A 41 -1.99 8.92 9.48
CA THR A 41 -1.71 8.48 8.12
C THR A 41 -2.32 7.10 7.89
N ILE A 42 -3.42 7.05 7.18
CA ILE A 42 -4.25 5.85 7.01
C ILE A 42 -4.11 5.29 5.60
N PRO A 43 -3.90 3.97 5.43
CA PRO A 43 -3.94 3.35 4.11
C PRO A 43 -5.37 3.38 3.55
N VAL A 44 -5.48 3.58 2.24
CA VAL A 44 -6.76 3.54 1.55
C VAL A 44 -7.14 2.09 1.28
N SER A 45 -8.32 1.70 1.74
CA SER A 45 -8.90 0.38 1.51
C SER A 45 -9.96 0.44 0.41
N ILE A 46 -10.02 -0.58 -0.41
CA ILE A 46 -10.96 -0.71 -1.51
C ILE A 46 -12.06 -1.68 -1.12
N SER A 47 -13.31 -1.32 -1.41
CA SER A 47 -14.46 -2.20 -1.26
C SER A 47 -15.24 -2.35 -2.56
N HIS A 48 -15.95 -3.48 -2.69
CA HIS A 48 -16.86 -3.78 -3.80
C HIS A 48 -16.23 -3.69 -5.19
N LEU A 49 -14.97 -4.18 -5.33
CA LEU A 49 -14.37 -4.35 -6.63
C LEU A 49 -15.14 -5.40 -7.44
N THR A 50 -15.47 -5.10 -8.69
CA THR A 50 -16.15 -6.04 -9.58
C THR A 50 -15.28 -7.27 -9.82
N ARG A 51 -15.85 -8.49 -9.87
CA ARG A 51 -15.14 -9.78 -9.92
C ARG A 51 -14.12 -9.82 -11.02
N ASN A 52 -14.08 -9.36 -12.07
CA ASN A 52 -13.09 -9.49 -13.14
C ASN A 52 -12.25 -8.22 -13.29
N MET A 53 -12.02 -7.51 -12.21
CA MET A 53 -11.22 -6.29 -12.21
C MET A 53 -10.13 -6.33 -11.16
N VAL A 54 -9.03 -5.67 -11.45
CA VAL A 54 -7.89 -5.49 -10.55
C VAL A 54 -7.44 -4.04 -10.59
N VAL A 55 -7.01 -3.52 -9.45
CA VAL A 55 -6.38 -2.20 -9.36
C VAL A 55 -4.90 -2.36 -9.68
N THR A 56 -4.46 -1.71 -10.75
CA THR A 56 -3.06 -1.76 -11.20
C THR A 56 -2.24 -0.60 -10.66
N LYS A 57 -2.90 0.53 -10.40
CA LYS A 57 -2.24 1.71 -9.82
C LYS A 57 -3.21 2.44 -8.90
N MET A 58 -2.69 2.89 -7.77
CA MET A 58 -3.42 3.69 -6.79
C MET A 58 -2.52 4.82 -6.31
N ASP A 59 -2.99 6.05 -6.41
CA ASP A 59 -2.25 7.23 -5.99
C ASP A 59 -3.20 8.27 -5.38
N PRO A 60 -3.04 8.60 -4.10
CA PRO A 60 -2.10 8.06 -3.13
C PRO A 60 -2.56 6.71 -2.52
N GLU A 61 -1.62 5.90 -2.06
CA GLU A 61 -1.91 4.68 -1.29
C GLU A 61 -2.31 4.96 0.15
N ARG A 62 -1.90 6.12 0.68
CA ARG A 62 -2.18 6.56 2.06
C ARG A 62 -2.66 8.00 2.06
N VAL A 63 -3.56 8.32 2.97
CA VAL A 63 -4.10 9.67 3.16
C VAL A 63 -3.87 10.16 4.57
N PHE A 64 -3.70 11.48 4.73
CA PHE A 64 -3.68 12.14 6.02
C PHE A 64 -5.10 12.48 6.41
N VAL A 65 -5.55 11.95 7.53
CA VAL A 65 -6.87 12.22 8.10
C VAL A 65 -6.69 13.03 9.37
N THR A 66 -7.21 14.24 9.37
CA THR A 66 -7.27 15.09 10.56
C THR A 66 -8.57 14.81 11.29
N VAL A 67 -8.48 14.40 12.53
CA VAL A 67 -9.62 14.11 13.40
C VAL A 67 -9.65 15.04 14.60
N SER A 68 -10.84 15.36 15.09
CA SER A 68 -11.07 16.10 16.35
C SER A 68 -11.89 15.27 17.32
N GLY A 69 -11.76 15.57 18.61
CA GLY A 69 -12.50 14.88 19.65
C GLY A 69 -11.91 15.13 21.04
N ARG A 70 -12.45 14.49 22.05
CA ARG A 70 -11.96 14.61 23.42
C ARG A 70 -10.51 14.14 23.55
N VAL A 71 -9.70 14.85 24.32
CA VAL A 71 -8.27 14.56 24.53
C VAL A 71 -8.02 13.09 24.91
N SER A 72 -8.83 12.52 25.79
CA SER A 72 -8.71 11.14 26.21
C SER A 72 -8.87 10.14 25.04
N LEU A 73 -9.85 10.37 24.18
CA LEU A 73 -10.10 9.52 23.00
C LEU A 73 -8.98 9.64 21.96
N LEU A 74 -8.49 10.87 21.74
CA LEU A 74 -7.40 11.11 20.77
C LEU A 74 -6.07 10.52 21.22
N LYS A 75 -5.78 10.44 22.53
CA LYS A 75 -4.56 9.81 23.04
C LYS A 75 -4.52 8.30 22.72
N ASP A 76 -5.62 7.62 22.94
CA ASP A 76 -5.72 6.16 22.77
C ASP A 76 -5.93 5.73 21.30
N LEU A 77 -6.29 6.70 20.43
CA LEU A 77 -6.59 6.45 19.02
C LEU A 77 -5.33 6.04 18.25
N LYS A 78 -5.39 4.91 17.58
CA LYS A 78 -4.33 4.35 16.71
C LYS A 78 -4.79 4.36 15.26
N ASP A 79 -3.84 4.29 14.34
CA ASP A 79 -4.10 4.27 12.89
C ASP A 79 -5.05 3.12 12.49
N ARG A 80 -4.95 1.98 13.16
CA ARG A 80 -5.82 0.80 12.93
C ARG A 80 -7.29 0.99 13.32
N ASP A 81 -7.59 1.99 14.14
CA ASP A 81 -8.95 2.26 14.62
C ASP A 81 -9.74 3.11 13.62
N ILE A 82 -9.05 3.62 12.60
CA ILE A 82 -9.64 4.41 11.51
C ILE A 82 -9.48 3.63 10.20
N THR A 83 -10.54 3.60 9.42
CA THR A 83 -10.50 2.95 8.10
C THR A 83 -11.03 3.92 7.04
N VAL A 84 -10.25 4.10 5.98
CA VAL A 84 -10.66 4.87 4.80
C VAL A 84 -11.07 3.89 3.72
N VAL A 85 -12.34 3.92 3.31
CA VAL A 85 -12.91 2.96 2.35
C VAL A 85 -13.42 3.67 1.12
N VAL A 86 -12.97 3.21 -0.05
CA VAL A 86 -13.48 3.66 -1.34
C VAL A 86 -14.27 2.55 -2.00
N ASN A 87 -15.50 2.84 -2.35
CA ASN A 87 -16.38 1.89 -3.02
C ASN A 87 -16.22 2.00 -4.54
N LEU A 88 -15.79 0.91 -5.19
CA LEU A 88 -15.57 0.82 -6.62
C LEU A 88 -16.72 0.14 -7.38
N ASN A 89 -17.89 0.01 -6.76
CA ASN A 89 -19.03 -0.60 -7.41
C ASN A 89 -19.42 0.18 -8.69
N GLY A 90 -19.54 -0.53 -9.81
CA GLY A 90 -19.91 0.06 -11.10
C GLY A 90 -18.82 0.88 -11.79
N THR A 91 -17.60 0.95 -11.24
CA THR A 91 -16.46 1.61 -11.90
C THR A 91 -16.03 0.80 -13.12
N LYS A 92 -15.75 1.49 -14.23
CA LYS A 92 -15.31 0.88 -15.50
C LYS A 92 -13.80 0.73 -15.55
N GLU A 93 -13.32 -0.09 -16.48
CA GLU A 93 -11.90 -0.23 -16.84
C GLU A 93 -11.31 1.13 -17.26
N GLY A 94 -10.07 1.39 -16.87
CA GLY A 94 -9.32 2.61 -17.17
C GLY A 94 -9.03 3.45 -15.94
N GLU A 95 -8.71 4.70 -16.16
CA GLU A 95 -8.43 5.66 -15.08
C GLU A 95 -9.74 6.18 -14.47
N ALA A 96 -9.80 6.19 -13.15
CA ALA A 96 -10.89 6.75 -12.39
C ALA A 96 -10.36 7.68 -11.30
N VAL A 97 -11.05 8.80 -11.09
CA VAL A 97 -10.71 9.76 -10.04
C VAL A 97 -11.86 9.78 -9.04
N PHE A 98 -11.54 9.56 -7.78
CA PHE A 98 -12.48 9.62 -6.67
C PHE A 98 -12.14 10.79 -5.77
N THR A 99 -13.17 11.48 -5.29
CA THR A 99 -13.02 12.52 -4.28
C THR A 99 -13.38 11.95 -2.93
N PHE A 100 -12.48 12.10 -1.96
CA PHE A 100 -12.75 11.68 -0.59
C PHE A 100 -13.80 12.61 0.06
N SER A 101 -14.72 12.00 0.77
CA SER A 101 -15.66 12.67 1.65
C SER A 101 -15.52 12.12 3.06
N LYS A 102 -16.03 12.84 4.06
CA LYS A 102 -16.03 12.37 5.44
C LYS A 102 -16.76 11.03 5.62
N ALA A 103 -17.70 10.71 4.74
CA ALA A 103 -18.43 9.45 4.74
C ALA A 103 -17.56 8.24 4.36
N ASN A 104 -16.43 8.47 3.67
CA ASN A 104 -15.48 7.42 3.32
C ASN A 104 -14.58 7.01 4.48
N VAL A 105 -14.58 7.75 5.59
CA VAL A 105 -13.73 7.53 6.75
C VAL A 105 -14.58 7.02 7.91
N HIS A 106 -14.27 5.82 8.37
CA HIS A 106 -14.89 5.22 9.52
C HIS A 106 -14.05 5.50 10.76
N VAL A 107 -14.62 6.20 11.72
CA VAL A 107 -13.98 6.58 12.98
C VAL A 107 -14.77 6.05 14.19
N PRO A 108 -14.13 5.82 15.35
CA PRO A 108 -14.81 5.47 16.59
C PRO A 108 -15.78 6.55 17.07
N LYS A 109 -16.75 6.15 17.88
CA LYS A 109 -17.73 7.09 18.47
C LYS A 109 -17.04 8.18 19.30
N GLY A 110 -17.46 9.42 19.12
CA GLY A 110 -16.92 10.59 19.82
C GLY A 110 -15.69 11.21 19.16
N ILE A 111 -15.35 10.77 17.96
CA ILE A 111 -14.31 11.35 17.11
C ILE A 111 -14.99 11.84 15.82
N GLU A 112 -14.58 13.01 15.35
CA GLU A 112 -15.09 13.61 14.12
C GLU A 112 -13.96 13.80 13.11
N VAL A 113 -14.24 13.57 11.83
CA VAL A 113 -13.31 13.82 10.74
C VAL A 113 -13.38 15.28 10.35
N VAL A 114 -12.28 15.99 10.49
CA VAL A 114 -12.14 17.41 10.14
C VAL A 114 -11.77 17.57 8.68
N ASP A 115 -10.69 16.90 8.26
CA ASP A 115 -10.08 17.05 6.93
C ASP A 115 -9.42 15.75 6.45
N ILE A 116 -9.30 15.61 5.11
CA ILE A 116 -8.64 14.48 4.45
C ILE A 116 -7.72 15.06 3.37
N ARG A 117 -6.45 14.73 3.42
CA ARG A 117 -5.45 15.16 2.43
C ARG A 117 -4.62 14.01 1.88
N PRO A 118 -4.40 13.94 0.55
CA PRO A 118 -5.07 14.72 -0.49
C PRO A 118 -6.56 14.38 -0.61
N GLY A 119 -7.35 15.32 -1.10
CA GLY A 119 -8.82 15.16 -1.24
C GLY A 119 -9.26 14.28 -2.40
N THR A 120 -8.33 13.80 -3.23
CA THR A 120 -8.61 12.99 -4.42
C THR A 120 -7.72 11.76 -4.48
N LEU A 121 -8.28 10.68 -5.02
CA LEU A 121 -7.62 9.41 -5.28
C LEU A 121 -7.72 9.11 -6.77
N ARG A 122 -6.59 8.82 -7.39
CA ARG A 122 -6.52 8.30 -8.77
C ARG A 122 -6.30 6.81 -8.73
N LEU A 123 -7.11 6.08 -9.47
CA LEU A 123 -7.02 4.63 -9.61
C LEU A 123 -6.94 4.27 -11.09
N THR A 124 -6.13 3.28 -11.40
CA THR A 124 -6.16 2.62 -12.70
C THR A 124 -6.70 1.21 -12.50
N LEU A 125 -7.80 0.90 -13.16
CA LEU A 125 -8.48 -0.39 -13.12
C LEU A 125 -8.27 -1.10 -14.45
N ASP A 126 -7.94 -2.38 -14.39
CA ASP A 126 -7.78 -3.23 -15.55
C ASP A 126 -8.61 -4.50 -15.37
N ARG A 127 -8.93 -5.16 -16.49
CA ARG A 127 -9.60 -6.46 -16.43
C ARG A 127 -8.63 -7.56 -16.07
N THR A 128 -9.10 -8.45 -15.25
CA THR A 128 -8.38 -9.69 -14.97
C THR A 128 -8.59 -10.67 -16.11
N ILE A 129 -7.51 -11.21 -16.67
CA ILE A 129 -7.52 -12.28 -17.67
C ILE A 129 -6.65 -13.44 -17.21
N GLU A 130 -6.91 -14.62 -17.78
CA GLU A 130 -6.03 -15.77 -17.66
C GLU A 130 -5.21 -15.94 -18.94
N LYS A 131 -3.91 -16.21 -18.78
CA LYS A 131 -3.00 -16.47 -19.90
C LYS A 131 -2.01 -17.56 -19.56
N SER A 132 -1.79 -18.47 -20.50
CA SER A 132 -0.73 -19.47 -20.39
C SER A 132 0.63 -18.83 -20.72
N LEU A 133 1.57 -18.89 -19.79
CA LEU A 133 2.93 -18.37 -19.93
C LEU A 133 3.93 -19.51 -19.89
N LYS A 134 4.98 -19.41 -20.72
CA LYS A 134 6.09 -20.34 -20.73
C LYS A 134 6.98 -20.10 -19.51
N VAL A 135 7.38 -21.16 -18.83
CA VAL A 135 8.30 -21.08 -17.70
C VAL A 135 9.73 -20.94 -18.19
N VAL A 136 10.42 -19.90 -17.76
CA VAL A 136 11.85 -19.67 -18.05
C VAL A 136 12.62 -19.74 -16.73
N PRO A 137 13.38 -20.80 -16.49
CA PRO A 137 14.21 -20.92 -15.29
C PRO A 137 15.32 -19.87 -15.26
N LYS A 138 15.49 -19.20 -14.12
CA LYS A 138 16.56 -18.22 -13.91
C LYS A 138 17.65 -18.82 -13.02
N LEU A 139 18.79 -19.12 -13.65
CA LEU A 139 20.00 -19.53 -12.91
C LEU A 139 20.77 -18.30 -12.44
N ASP A 140 21.22 -18.31 -11.20
CA ASP A 140 22.16 -17.31 -10.70
C ASP A 140 23.49 -17.37 -11.48
N LYS A 141 24.23 -16.26 -11.47
CA LYS A 141 25.51 -16.10 -12.17
C LYS A 141 26.52 -17.18 -11.79
N THR A 142 26.52 -17.64 -10.54
CA THR A 142 27.40 -18.69 -10.01
C THR A 142 27.12 -20.08 -10.60
N TRP A 143 25.91 -20.33 -11.06
CA TRP A 143 25.46 -21.60 -11.63
C TRP A 143 25.48 -21.64 -13.16
N ARG A 144 25.50 -20.48 -13.79
CA ARG A 144 25.64 -20.37 -15.24
C ARG A 144 26.97 -20.98 -15.69
N GLY A 145 26.90 -22.02 -16.51
CA GLY A 145 28.08 -22.75 -17.00
C GLY A 145 28.51 -23.95 -16.14
N ARG A 146 27.99 -24.12 -14.92
CA ARG A 146 28.26 -25.30 -14.08
C ARG A 146 27.15 -26.34 -14.13
N TYR A 147 25.91 -25.89 -14.36
CA TYR A 147 24.75 -26.75 -14.43
C TYR A 147 23.94 -26.50 -15.69
N ASP A 148 23.44 -27.57 -16.26
CA ASP A 148 22.49 -27.54 -17.37
C ASP A 148 21.08 -27.90 -16.84
N ILE A 149 20.08 -27.19 -17.33
CA ILE A 149 18.68 -27.49 -17.05
C ILE A 149 18.24 -28.63 -17.98
N THR A 150 17.89 -29.77 -17.39
CA THR A 150 17.49 -30.97 -18.17
C THR A 150 15.99 -31.09 -18.32
N GLN A 151 15.23 -30.63 -17.33
CA GLN A 151 13.78 -30.73 -17.35
C GLN A 151 13.15 -29.61 -16.52
N VAL A 152 12.03 -29.06 -17.02
CA VAL A 152 11.17 -28.10 -16.32
C VAL A 152 9.77 -28.67 -16.31
N SER A 153 9.15 -28.78 -15.15
CA SER A 153 7.81 -29.35 -15.02
C SER A 153 6.98 -28.55 -14.00
N PRO A 154 5.87 -27.92 -14.42
CA PRO A 154 5.35 -27.82 -15.79
C PRO A 154 6.17 -26.86 -16.67
N GLN A 155 6.06 -27.03 -18.00
CA GLN A 155 6.70 -26.13 -18.97
C GLN A 155 5.94 -24.81 -19.18
N SER A 156 4.65 -24.80 -18.84
CA SER A 156 3.79 -23.63 -18.90
C SER A 156 2.91 -23.56 -17.67
N VAL A 157 2.54 -22.36 -17.28
CA VAL A 157 1.67 -22.06 -16.13
C VAL A 157 0.55 -21.13 -16.56
N ILE A 158 -0.54 -21.15 -15.82
CA ILE A 158 -1.65 -20.22 -16.03
C ILE A 158 -1.42 -19.03 -15.08
N ALA A 159 -1.24 -17.86 -15.67
CA ALA A 159 -1.18 -16.60 -14.94
C ALA A 159 -2.54 -15.91 -15.03
N GLU A 160 -3.05 -15.44 -13.89
CA GLU A 160 -4.26 -14.63 -13.77
C GLU A 160 -3.88 -13.25 -13.24
N GLY A 161 -4.23 -12.19 -13.97
CA GLY A 161 -3.83 -10.85 -13.60
C GLY A 161 -4.28 -9.79 -14.60
N PRO A 162 -3.75 -8.54 -14.48
CA PRO A 162 -4.14 -7.42 -15.32
C PRO A 162 -3.92 -7.71 -16.80
N ARG A 163 -4.92 -7.43 -17.62
CA ARG A 163 -4.90 -7.64 -19.06
C ARG A 163 -3.73 -6.92 -19.72
N GLY A 164 -3.57 -5.61 -19.44
CA GLY A 164 -2.53 -4.79 -20.05
C GLY A 164 -1.11 -5.26 -19.74
N THR A 165 -0.92 -5.97 -18.62
CA THR A 165 0.36 -6.61 -18.24
C THR A 165 0.51 -7.96 -18.91
N LEU A 166 -0.48 -8.84 -18.76
CA LEU A 166 -0.39 -10.22 -19.26
C LEU A 166 -0.36 -10.31 -20.78
N GLU A 167 -1.04 -9.43 -21.51
CA GLU A 167 -1.00 -9.45 -22.98
C GLU A 167 0.42 -9.28 -23.54
N LYS A 168 1.27 -8.51 -22.86
CA LYS A 168 2.67 -8.26 -23.26
C LYS A 168 3.63 -9.37 -22.89
N LEU A 169 3.24 -10.23 -21.93
CA LEU A 169 4.10 -11.31 -21.44
C LEU A 169 3.90 -12.58 -22.26
N THR A 170 4.98 -13.21 -22.67
CA THR A 170 4.99 -14.54 -23.33
C THR A 170 5.56 -15.61 -22.43
N SER A 171 6.31 -15.23 -21.42
CA SER A 171 7.00 -16.11 -20.48
C SER A 171 7.06 -15.51 -19.09
N ILE A 172 7.29 -16.35 -18.10
CA ILE A 172 7.48 -15.97 -16.71
C ILE A 172 8.80 -16.57 -16.20
N GLU A 173 9.60 -15.77 -15.52
CA GLU A 173 10.83 -16.22 -14.91
C GLU A 173 10.58 -16.83 -13.53
N THR A 174 11.37 -17.84 -13.18
CA THR A 174 11.41 -18.36 -11.82
C THR A 174 12.23 -17.43 -10.93
N LEU A 175 12.08 -17.58 -9.62
CA LEU A 175 13.06 -17.03 -8.68
C LEU A 175 14.45 -17.55 -9.02
N PRO A 176 15.53 -16.82 -8.72
CA PRO A 176 16.90 -17.25 -9.04
C PRO A 176 17.26 -18.51 -8.25
N ILE A 177 17.75 -19.53 -8.97
CA ILE A 177 18.28 -20.76 -8.37
C ILE A 177 19.72 -20.48 -7.96
N SER A 178 20.03 -20.52 -6.65
CA SER A 178 21.34 -20.23 -6.08
C SER A 178 21.97 -21.46 -5.42
N GLU A 179 23.31 -21.46 -5.30
CA GLU A 179 24.09 -22.54 -4.69
C GLU A 179 23.83 -22.65 -3.18
N GLU A 180 23.54 -21.54 -2.51
CA GLU A 180 23.32 -21.50 -1.07
C GLU A 180 22.06 -22.27 -0.64
N LEU A 181 21.02 -22.22 -1.48
CA LEU A 181 19.71 -22.82 -1.19
C LEU A 181 19.57 -24.26 -1.71
N HIS A 182 20.35 -24.67 -2.74
CA HIS A 182 20.08 -25.89 -3.51
C HIS A 182 21.35 -26.73 -3.76
N ARG A 183 22.37 -26.59 -2.90
CA ARG A 183 23.63 -27.33 -3.02
C ARG A 183 23.37 -28.84 -2.97
N ASN A 184 23.79 -29.56 -4.00
CA ASN A 184 23.67 -31.01 -4.16
C ASN A 184 22.26 -31.55 -4.50
N GLU A 185 21.31 -30.72 -4.87
CA GLU A 185 20.00 -31.19 -5.32
C GLU A 185 20.00 -31.40 -6.86
N GLU A 186 19.58 -32.60 -7.29
CA GLU A 186 19.34 -32.88 -8.71
C GLU A 186 18.01 -32.30 -9.22
N SER A 187 17.08 -31.98 -8.31
CA SER A 187 15.80 -31.36 -8.63
C SER A 187 15.43 -30.32 -7.59
N VAL A 188 15.07 -29.13 -8.07
CA VAL A 188 14.72 -27.97 -7.25
C VAL A 188 13.25 -27.62 -7.49
N THR A 189 12.50 -27.39 -6.41
CA THR A 189 11.13 -26.85 -6.49
C THR A 189 11.19 -25.37 -6.11
N ILE A 190 10.78 -24.50 -7.05
CA ILE A 190 10.93 -23.05 -6.90
C ILE A 190 9.70 -22.31 -7.41
N GLY A 191 9.41 -21.16 -6.80
CA GLY A 191 8.33 -20.26 -7.20
C GLY A 191 8.72 -19.34 -8.36
N PHE A 192 7.77 -18.47 -8.73
CA PHE A 192 7.94 -17.51 -9.82
C PHE A 192 8.26 -16.13 -9.28
N ASN A 193 8.99 -15.35 -10.07
CA ASN A 193 9.19 -13.93 -9.80
C ASN A 193 7.95 -13.15 -10.25
N VAL A 194 7.07 -12.84 -9.29
CA VAL A 194 5.84 -12.06 -9.51
C VAL A 194 5.96 -10.60 -9.04
N GLU A 195 7.11 -10.20 -8.51
CA GLU A 195 7.33 -8.83 -8.00
C GLU A 195 7.23 -7.80 -9.13
N ASP A 196 7.67 -8.15 -10.34
CA ASP A 196 7.62 -7.28 -11.51
C ASP A 196 6.23 -7.19 -12.16
N ILE A 197 5.27 -8.02 -11.70
CA ILE A 197 3.91 -8.11 -12.25
C ILE A 197 2.85 -8.05 -11.15
N PRO A 198 2.69 -6.89 -10.50
CA PRO A 198 1.77 -6.73 -9.38
C PRO A 198 0.33 -7.08 -9.77
N GLY A 199 -0.39 -7.68 -8.83
CA GLY A 199 -1.77 -8.12 -9.05
C GLY A 199 -1.91 -9.38 -9.91
N THR A 200 -0.81 -10.13 -10.14
CA THR A 200 -0.82 -11.39 -10.90
C THR A 200 -0.64 -12.58 -9.95
N SER A 201 -1.48 -13.59 -10.10
CA SER A 201 -1.34 -14.90 -9.47
C SER A 201 -0.97 -15.94 -10.52
N VAL A 202 -0.25 -16.99 -10.13
CA VAL A 202 0.24 -18.04 -11.02
C VAL A 202 -0.15 -19.41 -10.49
N ARG A 203 -0.67 -20.28 -11.35
CA ARG A 203 -1.05 -21.66 -11.02
C ARG A 203 -0.37 -22.65 -11.97
N PRO A 204 0.32 -23.70 -11.46
CA PRO A 204 0.68 -23.90 -10.05
C PRO A 204 1.69 -22.84 -9.55
N GLU A 205 1.76 -22.64 -8.24
CA GLU A 205 2.64 -21.63 -7.61
C GLU A 205 4.13 -22.00 -7.70
N ASN A 206 4.42 -23.28 -7.89
CA ASN A 206 5.79 -23.79 -7.93
C ASN A 206 6.04 -24.64 -9.17
N VAL A 207 7.28 -24.64 -9.61
CA VAL A 207 7.78 -25.46 -10.72
C VAL A 207 8.95 -26.32 -10.23
N ARG A 208 9.02 -27.56 -10.70
CA ARG A 208 10.15 -28.47 -10.46
C ARG A 208 11.11 -28.40 -11.61
N ILE A 209 12.38 -28.14 -11.32
CA ILE A 209 13.45 -28.01 -12.31
C ILE A 209 14.49 -29.06 -11.99
N LYS A 210 14.84 -29.91 -12.98
CA LYS A 210 15.95 -30.85 -12.86
C LYS A 210 17.21 -30.22 -13.42
N LEU A 211 18.27 -30.35 -12.64
CA LEU A 211 19.59 -29.80 -12.94
C LEU A 211 20.57 -30.95 -13.12
N LYS A 212 21.50 -30.82 -14.07
CA LYS A 212 22.61 -31.75 -14.25
C LYS A 212 23.89 -30.95 -14.20
N LYS A 213 24.83 -31.38 -13.35
CA LYS A 213 26.15 -30.76 -13.28
C LYS A 213 26.88 -30.98 -14.59
N ARG A 214 27.36 -29.92 -15.18
CA ARG A 214 28.19 -29.95 -16.40
C ARG A 214 29.53 -30.60 -16.05
N THR A 215 29.77 -31.81 -16.53
CA THR A 215 31.08 -32.43 -16.40
C THR A 215 31.99 -31.65 -17.32
N GLY A 216 33.00 -30.96 -16.76
CA GLY A 216 33.91 -30.09 -17.50
C GLY A 216 34.58 -30.89 -18.62
N LYS A 217 34.44 -30.44 -19.86
CA LYS A 217 35.28 -30.81 -20.95
C LYS A 217 36.65 -30.16 -20.64
N GLU A 218 37.65 -30.98 -20.39
CA GLU A 218 39.04 -30.59 -20.24
C GLU A 218 39.44 -29.52 -21.27
N SER A 219 40.02 -28.44 -20.80
CA SER A 219 40.71 -27.46 -21.65
C SER A 219 41.79 -28.21 -22.43
N PRO A 220 41.86 -28.08 -23.77
CA PRO A 220 42.95 -28.67 -24.49
C PRO A 220 44.27 -28.06 -23.98
N ALA A 221 45.12 -28.95 -23.52
CA ALA A 221 46.44 -28.65 -23.00
C ALA A 221 47.22 -27.72 -23.98
N ALA A 222 47.84 -26.71 -23.38
CA ALA A 222 48.85 -25.91 -24.06
C ALA A 222 49.92 -26.86 -24.63
N VAL A 223 49.98 -26.94 -25.94
CA VAL A 223 51.11 -27.53 -26.65
C VAL A 223 52.30 -26.59 -26.42
N SER A 224 53.16 -27.05 -25.54
CA SER A 224 54.48 -26.48 -25.40
C SER A 224 55.26 -26.75 -26.69
N ASP A 225 55.49 -25.74 -27.49
CA ASP A 225 56.50 -25.79 -28.55
C ASP A 225 57.88 -25.51 -27.94
N VAL A 226 58.60 -26.57 -27.85
CA VAL A 226 60.04 -26.55 -27.67
C VAL A 226 60.71 -26.52 -29.06
N ARG A 227 61.26 -25.37 -29.41
CA ARG A 227 62.53 -25.29 -30.14
C ARG A 227 62.97 -23.84 -30.33
#